data_ad7787921deab4007585a478209ee178
#
_entry.id   ad7787921deab4007585a478209ee178
#
_cell.length_a   1.000
_cell.length_b   1.000
_cell.length_c   1.000
_cell.angle_alpha   90.00
_cell.angle_beta   90.00
_cell.angle_gamma   90.00
#
_symmetry.space_group_name_H-M   'P 1'
#
loop_
_entity.id
_entity.type
_entity.pdbx_description
1 polymer ?
#
loop_
_entity_poly.entity_id
_entity_poly.type
_entity_poly.pdbx_seq_one_letter_code
_entity_poly.pdbx_strand_id
1 'polypeptide(L)'
;MIILCFHGDEGQFIMPELEESIYELGEPKGDFGPEEIRRFAKLAGKTVISTGCSVGKLETAQAFLDSGCEVYIGPNDDPYGNDALMFVLRLFYDLIQNKRSVKEAFQNAKSLDAEMDMYQLYENGQQSSRK
;
A
#
# COMPACT_ATOMS: atom_id res chain seq x y z
N MET A 1 -9.69 -1.87 7.12
CA MET A 1 -8.26 -1.92 6.78
C MET A 1 -8.01 -3.05 5.80
N ILE A 2 -7.21 -2.79 4.80
CA ILE A 2 -6.92 -3.76 3.73
C ILE A 2 -5.40 -3.92 3.64
N ILE A 3 -4.94 -5.18 3.58
CA ILE A 3 -3.53 -5.46 3.38
C ILE A 3 -3.37 -6.12 2.01
N LEU A 4 -2.48 -5.56 1.20
CA LEU A 4 -2.17 -6.09 -0.11
C LEU A 4 -0.79 -6.72 -0.09
N CYS A 5 -0.75 -8.04 -0.20
CA CYS A 5 0.50 -8.82 -0.17
C CYS A 5 0.78 -9.37 -1.56
N PHE A 6 1.16 -8.49 -2.47
CA PHE A 6 1.51 -8.83 -3.84
C PHE A 6 2.95 -8.48 -4.12
N HIS A 7 3.51 -9.07 -5.15
CA HIS A 7 4.75 -8.57 -5.70
C HIS A 7 4.49 -7.25 -6.40
N GLY A 8 5.46 -6.37 -6.37
CA GLY A 8 5.37 -5.09 -7.06
C GLY A 8 6.61 -4.82 -7.87
N ASP A 9 6.47 -3.94 -8.85
CA ASP A 9 7.58 -3.50 -9.68
C ASP A 9 7.22 -2.14 -10.28
N GLU A 10 8.11 -1.20 -10.12
CA GLU A 10 7.97 0.15 -10.67
C GLU A 10 6.60 0.79 -10.42
N GLY A 11 6.08 0.62 -9.21
CA GLY A 11 4.81 1.22 -8.81
C GLY A 11 3.58 0.45 -9.22
N GLN A 12 3.74 -0.72 -9.81
CA GLN A 12 2.62 -1.56 -10.22
C GLN A 12 2.58 -2.85 -9.43
N PHE A 13 1.39 -3.37 -9.20
CA PHE A 13 1.21 -4.70 -8.61
C PHE A 13 1.29 -5.73 -9.73
N ILE A 14 2.11 -6.75 -9.51
CA ILE A 14 2.27 -7.83 -10.49
C ILE A 14 1.14 -8.82 -10.31
N MET A 15 0.33 -8.98 -11.34
CA MET A 15 -0.84 -9.87 -11.29
C MET A 15 -0.53 -11.16 -12.04
N PRO A 16 -1.08 -12.29 -11.57
CA PRO A 16 -0.90 -13.55 -12.29
C PRO A 16 -1.60 -13.49 -13.64
N GLU A 17 -1.01 -14.16 -14.62
CA GLU A 17 -1.59 -14.29 -15.94
C GLU A 17 -2.56 -15.46 -15.91
N LEU A 18 -3.79 -15.21 -16.31
CA LEU A 18 -4.86 -16.21 -16.30
C LEU A 18 -5.22 -16.60 -17.72
N GLU A 19 -5.90 -17.75 -17.87
CA GLU A 19 -6.43 -18.13 -19.16
C GLU A 19 -7.48 -17.13 -19.62
N GLU A 20 -7.52 -16.89 -20.93
CA GLU A 20 -8.42 -15.91 -21.53
C GLU A 20 -9.88 -16.13 -21.11
N SER A 21 -10.28 -17.41 -21.03
CA SER A 21 -11.65 -17.75 -20.68
C SER A 21 -12.06 -17.43 -19.25
N ILE A 22 -11.09 -17.16 -18.39
CA ILE A 22 -11.36 -16.87 -16.97
C ILE A 22 -11.67 -15.39 -16.75
N TYR A 23 -11.13 -14.52 -17.60
CA TYR A 23 -11.39 -13.09 -17.47
C TYR A 23 -12.82 -12.76 -17.82
N GLU A 24 -13.41 -11.87 -17.03
CA GLU A 24 -14.72 -11.33 -17.34
C GLU A 24 -14.60 -10.14 -18.26
N LEU A 25 -15.68 -9.81 -18.94
CA LEU A 25 -15.69 -8.70 -19.88
C LEU A 25 -15.38 -7.38 -19.15
N GLY A 26 -14.38 -6.68 -19.65
CA GLY A 26 -13.97 -5.39 -19.06
C GLY A 26 -13.00 -5.51 -17.90
N GLU A 27 -12.68 -6.72 -17.50
CA GLU A 27 -11.74 -6.94 -16.41
C GLU A 27 -10.32 -6.59 -16.86
N PRO A 28 -9.51 -5.90 -16.05
CA PRO A 28 -8.14 -5.55 -16.42
C PRO A 28 -7.27 -6.81 -16.49
N LYS A 29 -6.36 -6.82 -17.44
CA LYS A 29 -5.39 -7.90 -17.62
C LYS A 29 -4.00 -7.30 -17.47
N GLY A 30 -3.08 -8.11 -16.94
CA GLY A 30 -1.72 -7.67 -16.73
C GLY A 30 -1.53 -6.95 -15.41
N ASP A 31 -0.45 -6.21 -15.30
CA ASP A 31 -0.09 -5.57 -14.05
C ASP A 31 -1.05 -4.44 -13.70
N PHE A 32 -1.27 -4.28 -12.39
CA PHE A 32 -2.26 -3.35 -11.87
C PHE A 32 -1.53 -2.12 -11.35
N GLY A 33 -1.56 -1.05 -12.12
CA GLY A 33 -0.86 0.19 -11.79
C GLY A 33 -1.82 1.33 -11.44
N PRO A 34 -1.30 2.57 -11.39
CA PRO A 34 -2.12 3.72 -10.98
C PRO A 34 -3.41 3.89 -11.78
N GLU A 35 -3.37 3.68 -13.08
CA GLU A 35 -4.58 3.81 -13.90
C GLU A 35 -5.65 2.81 -13.51
N GLU A 36 -5.25 1.55 -13.36
CA GLU A 36 -6.17 0.49 -12.96
C GLU A 36 -6.73 0.74 -11.56
N ILE A 37 -5.89 1.22 -10.64
CA ILE A 37 -6.33 1.55 -9.29
C ILE A 37 -7.42 2.62 -9.36
N ARG A 38 -7.21 3.68 -10.09
CA ARG A 38 -8.20 4.77 -10.21
C ARG A 38 -9.50 4.29 -10.83
N ARG A 39 -9.39 3.39 -11.80
CA ARG A 39 -10.54 2.92 -12.56
C ARG A 39 -11.37 1.89 -11.81
N PHE A 40 -10.74 0.98 -11.10
CA PHE A 40 -11.42 -0.18 -10.53
C PHE A 40 -11.49 -0.20 -9.01
N ALA A 41 -10.57 0.41 -8.31
CA ALA A 41 -10.56 0.35 -6.86
C ALA A 41 -11.60 1.32 -6.27
N LYS A 42 -12.35 0.83 -5.29
CA LYS A 42 -13.34 1.63 -4.58
C LYS A 42 -13.04 1.50 -3.09
N LEU A 43 -12.35 2.49 -2.56
CA LEU A 43 -11.70 2.37 -1.27
C LEU A 43 -12.08 3.50 -0.29
N ALA A 44 -13.28 4.05 -0.45
CA ALA A 44 -13.74 5.18 0.36
C ALA A 44 -13.58 4.89 1.86
N GLY A 45 -12.81 5.73 2.54
CA GLY A 45 -12.60 5.64 3.98
C GLY A 45 -11.73 4.48 4.43
N LYS A 46 -11.05 3.78 3.52
CA LYS A 46 -10.23 2.63 3.88
C LYS A 46 -8.79 3.02 4.13
N THR A 47 -8.13 2.27 5.02
CA THR A 47 -6.68 2.30 5.18
C THR A 47 -6.12 1.09 4.44
N VAL A 48 -5.16 1.33 3.55
CA VAL A 48 -4.57 0.28 2.73
C VAL A 48 -3.07 0.20 3.01
N ILE A 49 -2.59 -1.01 3.26
CA ILE A 49 -1.18 -1.27 3.50
C ILE A 49 -0.70 -2.26 2.45
N SER A 50 0.38 -1.92 1.77
CA SER A 50 0.95 -2.79 0.76
C SER A 50 2.39 -3.13 1.10
N THR A 51 2.79 -4.37 0.82
CA THR A 51 4.16 -4.83 1.08
C THR A 51 4.93 -5.11 -0.20
N GLY A 52 4.33 -4.90 -1.37
CA GLY A 52 5.00 -5.15 -2.64
C GLY A 52 6.15 -4.17 -2.90
N CYS A 53 7.11 -4.62 -3.70
CA CYS A 53 8.26 -3.79 -4.07
C CYS A 53 7.81 -2.54 -4.81
N SER A 54 8.30 -1.39 -4.37
CA SER A 54 8.11 -0.09 -5.05
C SER A 54 6.67 0.39 -5.18
N VAL A 55 5.71 -0.26 -4.51
CA VAL A 55 4.30 0.15 -4.63
C VAL A 55 3.95 1.31 -3.70
N GLY A 56 4.91 1.80 -2.92
CA GLY A 56 4.74 3.00 -2.11
C GLY A 56 5.21 4.26 -2.81
N LYS A 57 5.46 4.22 -4.11
CA LYS A 57 5.83 5.42 -4.86
C LYS A 57 4.67 6.38 -4.94
N LEU A 58 5.00 7.67 -5.09
CA LEU A 58 4.01 8.73 -5.05
C LEU A 58 2.86 8.53 -6.03
N GLU A 59 3.15 8.12 -7.26
CA GLU A 59 2.11 7.92 -8.26
C GLU A 59 1.11 6.85 -7.86
N THR A 60 1.60 5.74 -7.34
CA THR A 60 0.73 4.65 -6.89
C THR A 60 -0.08 5.08 -5.66
N ALA A 61 0.59 5.72 -4.72
CA ALA A 61 -0.08 6.23 -3.52
C ALA A 61 -1.18 7.22 -3.89
N GLN A 62 -0.89 8.13 -4.83
CA GLN A 62 -1.88 9.11 -5.25
C GLN A 62 -3.10 8.44 -5.88
N ALA A 63 -2.89 7.37 -6.64
CA ALA A 63 -3.99 6.63 -7.24
C ALA A 63 -4.91 6.03 -6.16
N PHE A 64 -4.32 5.48 -5.10
CA PHE A 64 -5.12 4.98 -3.98
C PHE A 64 -5.90 6.09 -3.30
N LEU A 65 -5.28 7.24 -3.08
CA LEU A 65 -5.97 8.38 -2.46
C LEU A 65 -7.09 8.89 -3.36
N ASP A 66 -6.84 8.95 -4.66
CA ASP A 66 -7.85 9.35 -5.64
C ASP A 66 -9.04 8.39 -5.65
N SER A 67 -8.82 7.14 -5.28
CA SER A 67 -9.89 6.13 -5.19
C SER A 67 -10.65 6.19 -3.88
N GLY A 68 -10.38 7.19 -3.04
CA GLY A 68 -11.08 7.40 -1.79
C GLY A 68 -10.37 6.83 -0.57
N CYS A 69 -9.23 6.21 -0.74
CA CYS A 69 -8.45 5.66 0.37
C CYS A 69 -8.07 6.80 1.31
N GLU A 70 -8.24 6.58 2.61
CA GLU A 70 -7.94 7.60 3.61
C GLU A 70 -6.44 7.62 3.95
N VAL A 71 -5.85 6.45 4.08
CA VAL A 71 -4.42 6.31 4.36
C VAL A 71 -3.86 5.18 3.51
N TYR A 72 -2.74 5.43 2.86
CA TYR A 72 -2.02 4.41 2.12
C TYR A 72 -0.59 4.29 2.64
N ILE A 73 -0.16 3.08 2.91
CA ILE A 73 1.20 2.78 3.38
C ILE A 73 1.84 1.77 2.44
N GLY A 74 3.04 2.07 1.97
CA GLY A 74 3.77 1.14 1.12
C GLY A 74 5.24 1.53 1.01
N PRO A 75 6.10 0.61 0.56
CA PRO A 75 7.52 0.90 0.43
C PRO A 75 7.81 1.59 -0.91
N ASN A 76 8.69 2.57 -0.89
CA ASN A 76 9.08 3.24 -2.14
C ASN A 76 10.29 2.57 -2.81
N ASP A 77 10.77 1.48 -2.25
CA ASP A 77 11.87 0.67 -2.79
C ASP A 77 11.52 -0.80 -2.55
N ASP A 78 12.48 -1.68 -2.66
CA ASP A 78 12.25 -3.13 -2.63
C ASP A 78 12.66 -3.71 -1.28
N PRO A 79 11.70 -3.95 -0.35
CA PRO A 79 12.04 -4.51 0.96
C PRO A 79 12.34 -6.00 0.85
N TYR A 80 13.21 -6.48 1.74
CA TYR A 80 13.37 -7.92 1.91
C TYR A 80 12.09 -8.50 2.53
N GLY A 81 11.80 -9.75 2.21
CA GLY A 81 10.58 -10.39 2.67
C GLY A 81 10.42 -10.44 4.18
N ASN A 82 11.50 -10.71 4.91
CA ASN A 82 11.45 -10.74 6.36
C ASN A 82 11.22 -9.35 6.95
N ASP A 83 11.76 -8.32 6.32
CA ASP A 83 11.54 -6.94 6.77
C ASP A 83 10.10 -6.53 6.55
N ALA A 84 9.54 -6.89 5.40
CA ALA A 84 8.13 -6.60 5.12
C ALA A 84 7.21 -7.27 6.14
N LEU A 85 7.51 -8.52 6.48
CA LEU A 85 6.74 -9.24 7.49
C LEU A 85 6.83 -8.55 8.85
N MET A 86 8.03 -8.19 9.27
CA MET A 86 8.22 -7.53 10.56
C MET A 86 7.55 -6.17 10.62
N PHE A 87 7.58 -5.43 9.52
CA PHE A 87 6.90 -4.15 9.45
C PHE A 87 5.40 -4.32 9.72
N VAL A 88 4.78 -5.27 9.03
CA VAL A 88 3.34 -5.52 9.18
C VAL A 88 3.02 -6.00 10.59
N LEU A 89 3.82 -6.92 11.13
CA LEU A 89 3.60 -7.43 12.49
C LEU A 89 3.67 -6.33 13.53
N ARG A 90 4.68 -5.46 13.44
CA ARG A 90 4.80 -4.36 14.38
C ARG A 90 3.64 -3.37 14.24
N LEU A 91 3.27 -3.07 12.99
CA LEU A 91 2.17 -2.17 12.73
C LEU A 91 0.88 -2.66 13.39
N PHE A 92 0.54 -3.92 13.16
CA PHE A 92 -0.69 -4.49 13.71
C PHE A 92 -0.64 -4.67 15.21
N TYR A 93 0.52 -5.00 15.75
CA TYR A 93 0.68 -5.08 17.20
C TYR A 93 0.29 -3.75 17.85
N ASP A 94 0.80 -2.66 17.32
CA ASP A 94 0.48 -1.34 17.87
C ASP A 94 -0.97 -0.94 17.62
N LEU A 95 -1.51 -1.26 16.46
CA LEU A 95 -2.91 -0.90 16.15
C LEU A 95 -3.90 -1.68 17.01
N ILE A 96 -3.69 -2.98 17.14
CA ILE A 96 -4.68 -3.86 17.79
C ILE A 96 -4.44 -3.98 19.27
N GLN A 97 -3.22 -4.31 19.66
CA GLN A 97 -2.89 -4.56 21.06
C GLN A 97 -2.75 -3.27 21.85
N ASN A 98 -2.00 -2.32 21.30
CA ASN A 98 -1.70 -1.08 22.02
C ASN A 98 -2.64 0.06 21.70
N LYS A 99 -3.60 -0.14 20.82
CA LYS A 99 -4.62 0.87 20.45
C LYS A 99 -4.02 2.19 19.99
N ARG A 100 -2.88 2.11 19.30
CA ARG A 100 -2.24 3.31 18.75
C ARG A 100 -2.95 3.77 17.50
N SER A 101 -2.79 5.04 17.16
CA SER A 101 -3.27 5.55 15.88
C SER A 101 -2.43 4.95 14.74
N VAL A 102 -2.97 5.03 13.53
CA VAL A 102 -2.24 4.53 12.35
C VAL A 102 -0.90 5.25 12.21
N LYS A 103 -0.88 6.56 12.44
CA LYS A 103 0.35 7.34 12.37
C LYS A 103 1.40 6.88 13.37
N GLU A 104 0.97 6.71 14.62
CA GLU A 104 1.88 6.26 15.68
C GLU A 104 2.40 4.85 15.39
N ALA A 105 1.51 3.96 15.00
CA ALA A 105 1.89 2.59 14.66
C ALA A 105 2.87 2.57 13.49
N PHE A 106 2.64 3.43 12.49
CA PHE A 106 3.53 3.55 11.34
C PHE A 106 4.91 4.03 11.76
N GLN A 107 4.99 5.06 12.58
CA GLN A 107 6.28 5.59 13.02
C GLN A 107 7.06 4.55 13.82
N ASN A 108 6.38 3.80 14.67
CA ASN A 108 7.02 2.74 15.44
C ASN A 108 7.56 1.63 14.54
N ALA A 109 6.77 1.21 13.55
CA ALA A 109 7.20 0.18 12.61
C ALA A 109 8.37 0.66 11.75
N LYS A 110 8.30 1.90 11.27
CA LYS A 110 9.33 2.50 10.43
C LYS A 110 10.68 2.59 11.16
N SER A 111 10.66 2.73 12.47
CA SER A 111 11.86 2.90 13.26
C SER A 111 12.51 1.59 13.72
N LEU A 112 11.96 0.43 13.35
CA LEU A 112 12.51 -0.86 13.78
C LEU A 112 13.94 -1.09 13.28
N ASP A 113 14.21 -0.78 12.03
CA ASP A 113 15.57 -0.78 11.52
C ASP A 113 15.65 0.05 10.23
N ALA A 114 16.86 0.16 9.68
CA ALA A 114 17.10 1.03 8.53
C ALA A 114 16.30 0.61 7.29
N GLU A 115 16.06 -0.67 7.09
CA GLU A 115 15.30 -1.15 5.93
C GLU A 115 13.86 -0.67 5.96
N MET A 116 13.29 -0.51 7.14
CA MET A 116 11.90 -0.05 7.29
C MET A 116 11.73 1.42 6.89
N ASP A 117 12.81 2.16 6.77
CA ASP A 117 12.75 3.59 6.43
C ASP A 117 12.21 3.83 5.03
N MET A 118 12.22 2.82 4.17
CA MET A 118 11.66 2.95 2.82
C MET A 118 10.15 3.03 2.79
N TYR A 119 9.48 2.62 3.88
CA TYR A 119 8.01 2.69 3.94
C TYR A 119 7.55 4.13 4.08
N GLN A 120 6.49 4.46 3.34
CA GLN A 120 5.93 5.80 3.33
C GLN A 120 4.44 5.73 3.68
N LEU A 121 3.96 6.77 4.36
CA LEU A 121 2.55 6.92 4.68
C LEU A 121 2.00 8.14 3.95
N TYR A 122 0.89 7.95 3.27
CA TYR A 122 0.20 9.02 2.56
C TYR A 122 -1.22 9.14 3.09
N GLU A 123 -1.68 10.36 3.30
CA GLU A 123 -3.02 10.62 3.81
C GLU A 123 -3.79 11.51 2.86
N ASN A 124 -5.08 11.23 2.71
CA ASN A 124 -5.94 12.03 1.86
C ASN A 124 -6.15 13.40 2.51
N GLY A 125 -5.94 14.44 1.71
CA GLY A 125 -6.13 15.81 2.19
C GLY A 125 -5.02 16.36 3.06
N GLN A 126 -3.99 15.59 3.32
CA GLN A 126 -2.93 16.00 4.25
C GLN A 126 -1.96 17.01 3.67
N GLN A 127 -1.72 16.97 2.38
CA GLN A 127 -0.73 17.87 1.82
C GLN A 127 -1.13 19.34 1.98
N SER A 128 -2.41 19.65 2.08
CA SER A 128 -2.85 21.03 2.27
C SER A 128 -2.52 21.55 3.66
N SER A 129 -2.47 20.70 4.65
CA SER A 129 -2.17 21.08 6.03
C SER A 129 -0.71 20.90 6.39
N ARG A 130 0.05 20.22 5.56
CA ARG A 130 1.44 19.96 5.82
C ARG A 130 2.30 21.09 5.30
N LYS A 131 2.97 21.71 6.15
CA LYS A 131 3.79 22.86 5.76
C LYS A 131 5.22 22.67 6.19
#